data_48d0c43d6315cabd998c72441a4bd264
#
_entry.id   48d0c43d6315cabd998c72441a4bd264
#
_cell.length_a   1.000
_cell.length_b   1.000
_cell.length_c   1.000
_cell.angle_alpha   90.00
_cell.angle_beta   90.00
_cell.angle_gamma   90.00
#
_symmetry.space_group_name_H-M   'P 1'
#
loop_
_entity.id
_entity.type
_entity.pdbx_description
1 polymer ?
#
loop_
_entity_poly.entity_id
_entity_poly.type
_entity_poly.pdbx_seq_one_letter_code
_entity_poly.pdbx_strand_id
1 'polypeptide(L)'
;MKAAEFHQARKFADTTFGRIAYVEKGSGPVALFVHGFPLNGFAWRGALDDLAPTHRCIALDLMGLGHSEIAPAQDLGFGEQAKLIAGFLDRLGISQVDLVGNDSGASISQVFAARYPSRLRSLTLTNCEVHDLWPNAMLKAAFDQFADPNVIEGMRLMVEAPAMARQAFASVYEDAERIPDEAFKTYFEPLVSSAARSEAMRRFLNLGNLKVLTSIAPQLRELKVPTLIVWGEAETAFDLKSPQWLKDNIGGVKRLIMVPGGKLFFPEEHPKLMSVLLQEFWRSLA
;
A
#
# COMPACT_ATOMS: atom_id res chain seq x y z
N MET A 1 -16.97 -5.18 -3.23
CA MET A 1 -16.53 -6.35 -4.06
C MET A 1 -16.14 -7.48 -3.13
N LYS A 2 -16.63 -8.71 -3.37
CA LYS A 2 -16.25 -9.91 -2.62
C LYS A 2 -14.95 -10.51 -3.15
N ALA A 3 -14.28 -11.37 -2.38
CA ALA A 3 -13.02 -11.99 -2.78
C ALA A 3 -13.12 -12.74 -4.11
N ALA A 4 -14.17 -13.53 -4.32
CA ALA A 4 -14.38 -14.28 -5.56
C ALA A 4 -14.49 -13.36 -6.80
N GLU A 5 -15.19 -12.24 -6.68
CA GLU A 5 -15.31 -11.24 -7.75
C GLU A 5 -13.96 -10.57 -8.04
N PHE A 6 -13.19 -10.24 -6.99
CA PHE A 6 -11.87 -9.67 -7.11
C PHE A 6 -10.90 -10.65 -7.80
N HIS A 7 -10.95 -11.93 -7.42
CA HIS A 7 -10.15 -12.97 -8.06
C HIS A 7 -10.48 -13.14 -9.56
N GLN A 8 -11.76 -13.10 -9.92
CA GLN A 8 -12.21 -13.20 -11.33
C GLN A 8 -11.82 -11.96 -12.14
N ALA A 9 -11.82 -10.78 -11.53
CA ALA A 9 -11.44 -9.53 -12.17
C ALA A 9 -9.91 -9.35 -12.32
N ARG A 10 -9.09 -10.23 -11.74
CA ARG A 10 -7.63 -10.13 -11.78
C ARG A 10 -7.10 -10.20 -13.19
N LYS A 11 -6.24 -9.25 -13.49
CA LYS A 11 -5.47 -9.13 -14.72
C LYS A 11 -3.98 -9.18 -14.41
N PHE A 12 -3.19 -9.32 -15.46
CA PHE A 12 -1.74 -9.31 -15.36
C PHE A 12 -1.15 -8.40 -16.42
N ALA A 13 -0.12 -7.66 -16.04
CA ALA A 13 0.70 -6.85 -16.93
C ALA A 13 2.12 -7.42 -16.96
N ASP A 14 2.60 -7.80 -18.15
CA ASP A 14 3.96 -8.25 -18.35
C ASP A 14 4.89 -7.02 -18.35
N THR A 15 5.79 -6.95 -17.40
CA THR A 15 6.76 -5.88 -17.20
C THR A 15 8.18 -6.44 -17.16
N THR A 16 9.18 -5.60 -17.17
CA THR A 16 10.60 -6.01 -16.98
C THR A 16 10.88 -6.54 -15.57
N PHE A 17 9.95 -6.33 -14.63
CA PHE A 17 10.03 -6.79 -13.23
C PHE A 17 9.32 -8.12 -13.01
N GLY A 18 8.61 -8.62 -14.01
CA GLY A 18 7.77 -9.81 -13.94
C GLY A 18 6.34 -9.54 -14.37
N ARG A 19 5.49 -10.49 -14.08
CA ARG A 19 4.06 -10.48 -14.42
C ARG A 19 3.26 -9.94 -13.25
N ILE A 20 2.86 -8.67 -13.31
CA ILE A 20 2.27 -7.93 -12.21
C ILE A 20 0.76 -8.09 -12.20
N ALA A 21 0.24 -8.63 -11.10
CA ALA A 21 -1.19 -8.79 -10.87
C ALA A 21 -1.84 -7.45 -10.51
N TYR A 22 -3.04 -7.22 -11.02
CA TYR A 22 -3.86 -6.06 -10.67
C TYR A 22 -5.34 -6.32 -10.91
N VAL A 23 -6.17 -5.52 -10.26
CA VAL A 23 -7.61 -5.43 -10.55
C VAL A 23 -7.92 -3.99 -10.92
N GLU A 24 -8.77 -3.79 -11.93
CA GLU A 24 -9.24 -2.46 -12.30
C GLU A 24 -10.76 -2.42 -12.42
N LYS A 25 -11.32 -1.26 -12.11
CA LYS A 25 -12.76 -0.99 -12.20
C LYS A 25 -13.02 0.46 -12.58
N GLY A 26 -14.06 0.70 -13.37
CA GLY A 26 -14.47 2.05 -13.79
C GLY A 26 -13.74 2.56 -15.02
N SER A 27 -13.96 3.84 -15.33
CA SER A 27 -13.36 4.54 -16.47
C SER A 27 -13.13 6.02 -16.11
N GLY A 28 -12.33 6.73 -16.91
CA GLY A 28 -12.01 8.15 -16.67
C GLY A 28 -10.57 8.36 -16.19
N PRO A 29 -10.30 9.42 -15.40
CA PRO A 29 -9.00 9.67 -14.82
C PRO A 29 -8.52 8.47 -14.01
N VAL A 30 -7.23 8.11 -14.14
CA VAL A 30 -6.71 6.91 -13.48
C VAL A 30 -6.33 7.20 -12.03
N ALA A 31 -6.88 6.43 -11.09
CA ALA A 31 -6.45 6.37 -9.70
C ALA A 31 -5.73 5.03 -9.47
N LEU A 32 -4.47 5.07 -9.04
CA LEU A 32 -3.66 3.90 -8.73
C LEU A 32 -3.52 3.74 -7.22
N PHE A 33 -3.93 2.57 -6.72
CA PHE A 33 -3.91 2.22 -5.31
C PHE A 33 -2.79 1.23 -5.01
N VAL A 34 -1.94 1.57 -4.05
CA VAL A 34 -0.78 0.78 -3.63
C VAL A 34 -0.96 0.34 -2.18
N HIS A 35 -1.06 -0.97 -1.99
CA HIS A 35 -1.28 -1.58 -0.68
C HIS A 35 0.02 -1.69 0.12
N GLY A 36 -0.10 -1.99 1.42
CA GLY A 36 1.01 -2.27 2.31
C GLY A 36 1.23 -3.75 2.61
N PHE A 37 2.17 -4.03 3.51
CA PHE A 37 2.53 -5.36 3.96
C PHE A 37 1.60 -5.82 5.11
N PRO A 38 1.18 -7.09 5.16
CA PRO A 38 1.34 -8.17 4.19
C PRO A 38 0.13 -8.32 3.25
N LEU A 39 -0.56 -7.22 2.97
CA LEU A 39 -1.79 -7.20 2.21
C LEU A 39 -1.52 -7.35 0.69
N ASN A 40 -2.56 -7.13 -0.11
CA ASN A 40 -2.52 -7.04 -1.56
C ASN A 40 -3.61 -6.09 -2.06
N GLY A 41 -3.78 -5.97 -3.35
CA GLY A 41 -4.75 -5.04 -3.96
C GLY A 41 -6.19 -5.17 -3.43
N PHE A 42 -6.56 -6.30 -2.85
CA PHE A 42 -7.89 -6.52 -2.26
C PHE A 42 -8.21 -5.58 -1.09
N ALA A 43 -7.20 -5.05 -0.41
CA ALA A 43 -7.39 -4.04 0.64
C ALA A 43 -8.14 -2.80 0.13
N TRP A 44 -8.02 -2.49 -1.15
CA TRP A 44 -8.64 -1.35 -1.78
C TRP A 44 -10.01 -1.64 -2.42
N ARG A 45 -10.58 -2.87 -2.25
CA ARG A 45 -11.84 -3.31 -2.89
C ARG A 45 -13.02 -2.34 -2.69
N GLY A 46 -13.14 -1.77 -1.48
CA GLY A 46 -14.20 -0.81 -1.17
C GLY A 46 -14.01 0.52 -1.89
N ALA A 47 -12.78 1.05 -1.91
CA ALA A 47 -12.45 2.27 -2.65
C ALA A 47 -12.65 2.08 -4.18
N LEU A 48 -12.29 0.91 -4.73
CA LEU A 48 -12.54 0.60 -6.13
C LEU A 48 -14.04 0.64 -6.46
N ASP A 49 -14.89 0.09 -5.58
CA ASP A 49 -16.34 0.10 -5.79
C ASP A 49 -16.92 1.52 -5.73
N ASP A 50 -16.52 2.30 -4.74
CA ASP A 50 -17.06 3.63 -4.50
C ASP A 50 -16.61 4.66 -5.54
N LEU A 51 -15.38 4.53 -6.08
CA LEU A 51 -14.77 5.51 -6.98
C LEU A 51 -14.91 5.14 -8.47
N ALA A 52 -15.23 3.90 -8.80
CA ALA A 52 -15.43 3.43 -10.19
C ALA A 52 -16.42 4.26 -11.03
N PRO A 53 -17.47 4.88 -10.47
CA PRO A 53 -18.36 5.73 -11.24
C PRO A 53 -17.68 6.97 -11.86
N THR A 54 -16.55 7.42 -11.30
CA THR A 54 -15.87 8.67 -11.72
C THR A 54 -14.42 8.48 -12.14
N HIS A 55 -13.79 7.35 -11.79
CA HIS A 55 -12.38 7.10 -12.04
C HIS A 55 -12.16 5.67 -12.57
N ARG A 56 -11.12 5.51 -13.37
CA ARG A 56 -10.52 4.19 -13.62
C ARG A 56 -9.62 3.86 -12.46
N CYS A 57 -10.13 3.08 -11.50
CA CYS A 57 -9.44 2.67 -10.29
C CYS A 57 -8.64 1.39 -10.56
N ILE A 58 -7.36 1.39 -10.24
CA ILE A 58 -6.45 0.25 -10.40
C ILE A 58 -5.81 -0.06 -9.04
N ALA A 59 -5.93 -1.30 -8.56
CA ALA A 59 -5.19 -1.80 -7.40
C ALA A 59 -4.22 -2.88 -7.89
N LEU A 60 -2.92 -2.62 -7.77
CA LEU A 60 -1.87 -3.59 -8.15
C LEU A 60 -1.42 -4.38 -6.93
N ASP A 61 -0.85 -5.57 -7.16
CA ASP A 61 -0.11 -6.33 -6.17
C ASP A 61 1.39 -6.00 -6.30
N LEU A 62 2.03 -5.56 -5.21
CA LEU A 62 3.46 -5.27 -5.18
C LEU A 62 4.31 -6.52 -5.45
N MET A 63 5.55 -6.34 -5.91
CA MET A 63 6.51 -7.44 -6.04
C MET A 63 6.74 -8.14 -4.70
N GLY A 64 6.67 -9.46 -4.69
CA GLY A 64 6.83 -10.29 -3.49
C GLY A 64 5.57 -10.46 -2.65
N LEU A 65 4.48 -9.76 -2.99
CA LEU A 65 3.19 -9.84 -2.30
C LEU A 65 2.07 -10.22 -3.27
N GLY A 66 0.91 -10.59 -2.72
CA GLY A 66 -0.27 -10.94 -3.49
C GLY A 66 0.00 -12.00 -4.56
N HIS A 67 -0.43 -11.74 -5.78
CA HIS A 67 -0.34 -12.67 -6.91
C HIS A 67 0.67 -12.25 -7.99
N SER A 68 1.45 -11.19 -7.77
CA SER A 68 2.51 -10.78 -8.71
C SER A 68 3.60 -11.85 -8.82
N GLU A 69 4.00 -12.19 -10.04
CA GLU A 69 4.98 -13.22 -10.36
C GLU A 69 6.31 -12.55 -10.72
N ILE A 70 7.38 -12.86 -10.00
CA ILE A 70 8.69 -12.23 -10.13
C ILE A 70 9.81 -13.26 -10.20
N ALA A 71 10.96 -12.85 -10.73
CA ALA A 71 12.16 -13.70 -10.68
C ALA A 71 12.65 -13.90 -9.24
N PRO A 72 13.20 -15.08 -8.89
CA PRO A 72 13.66 -15.36 -7.53
C PRO A 72 14.68 -14.37 -6.97
N ALA A 73 15.54 -13.80 -7.83
CA ALA A 73 16.59 -12.84 -7.46
C ALA A 73 16.16 -11.37 -7.57
N GLN A 74 14.87 -11.09 -7.87
CA GLN A 74 14.36 -9.73 -8.02
C GLN A 74 14.59 -8.92 -6.73
N ASP A 75 15.17 -7.73 -6.86
CA ASP A 75 15.25 -6.78 -5.75
C ASP A 75 13.84 -6.24 -5.42
N LEU A 76 13.47 -6.29 -4.15
CA LEU A 76 12.14 -5.92 -3.64
C LEU A 76 12.17 -4.61 -2.86
N GLY A 77 13.30 -3.90 -2.86
CA GLY A 77 13.45 -2.62 -2.18
C GLY A 77 12.48 -1.56 -2.71
N PHE A 78 12.14 -0.60 -1.88
CA PHE A 78 11.19 0.47 -2.22
C PHE A 78 11.58 1.24 -3.48
N GLY A 79 12.89 1.35 -3.75
CA GLY A 79 13.40 1.94 -4.98
C GLY A 79 13.03 1.16 -6.24
N GLU A 80 13.07 -0.17 -6.17
CA GLU A 80 12.69 -1.06 -7.29
C GLU A 80 11.17 -1.17 -7.41
N GLN A 81 10.44 -1.17 -6.30
CA GLN A 81 8.97 -1.07 -6.31
C GLN A 81 8.49 0.23 -6.99
N ALA A 82 9.16 1.35 -6.74
CA ALA A 82 8.84 2.61 -7.42
C ALA A 82 9.13 2.54 -8.94
N LYS A 83 10.21 1.87 -9.36
CA LYS A 83 10.48 1.61 -10.78
C LYS A 83 9.44 0.67 -11.39
N LEU A 84 9.02 -0.36 -10.64
CA LEU A 84 7.91 -1.22 -11.05
C LEU A 84 6.67 -0.40 -11.38
N ILE A 85 6.25 0.51 -10.48
CA ILE A 85 5.06 1.35 -10.72
C ILE A 85 5.22 2.11 -12.04
N ALA A 86 6.38 2.71 -12.32
CA ALA A 86 6.63 3.40 -13.58
C ALA A 86 6.48 2.47 -14.79
N GLY A 87 7.15 1.31 -14.76
CA GLY A 87 7.08 0.31 -15.84
C GLY A 87 5.66 -0.28 -16.02
N PHE A 88 4.92 -0.45 -14.93
CA PHE A 88 3.53 -0.88 -14.96
C PHE A 88 2.63 0.15 -15.66
N LEU A 89 2.78 1.43 -15.33
CA LEU A 89 2.06 2.51 -15.99
C LEU A 89 2.40 2.59 -17.50
N ASP A 90 3.69 2.44 -17.85
CA ASP A 90 4.14 2.41 -19.24
C ASP A 90 3.51 1.24 -20.01
N ARG A 91 3.46 0.05 -19.39
CA ARG A 91 2.86 -1.14 -19.98
C ARG A 91 1.36 -0.98 -20.25
N LEU A 92 0.67 -0.21 -19.42
CA LEU A 92 -0.76 0.08 -19.59
C LEU A 92 -1.04 1.35 -20.43
N GLY A 93 -0.02 2.04 -20.93
CA GLY A 93 -0.15 3.29 -21.69
C GLY A 93 -0.71 4.45 -20.85
N ILE A 94 -0.44 4.45 -19.54
CA ILE A 94 -0.94 5.47 -18.61
C ILE A 94 0.15 6.51 -18.39
N SER A 95 -0.11 7.76 -18.78
CA SER A 95 0.84 8.86 -18.62
C SER A 95 0.91 9.41 -17.20
N GLN A 96 -0.24 9.62 -16.56
CA GLN A 96 -0.35 10.21 -15.22
C GLN A 96 -1.47 9.56 -14.40
N VAL A 97 -1.28 9.53 -13.07
CA VAL A 97 -2.23 8.96 -12.13
C VAL A 97 -2.46 9.87 -10.92
N ASP A 98 -3.60 9.67 -10.25
CA ASP A 98 -3.79 9.99 -8.85
C ASP A 98 -3.29 8.79 -8.04
N LEU A 99 -2.14 8.95 -7.38
CA LEU A 99 -1.49 7.86 -6.65
C LEU A 99 -1.94 7.86 -5.19
N VAL A 100 -2.43 6.73 -4.72
CA VAL A 100 -2.90 6.53 -3.34
C VAL A 100 -2.16 5.36 -2.72
N GLY A 101 -1.49 5.58 -1.61
CA GLY A 101 -0.74 4.54 -0.91
C GLY A 101 -1.11 4.44 0.57
N ASN A 102 -0.98 3.22 1.11
CA ASN A 102 -1.11 2.93 2.54
C ASN A 102 0.07 2.06 3.00
N ASP A 103 0.55 2.28 4.22
CA ASP A 103 1.65 1.52 4.83
C ASP A 103 2.90 1.54 3.91
N SER A 104 3.61 0.45 3.72
CA SER A 104 4.75 0.38 2.79
C SER A 104 4.39 0.81 1.35
N GLY A 105 3.12 0.68 0.94
CA GLY A 105 2.65 1.23 -0.33
C GLY A 105 2.71 2.76 -0.39
N ALA A 106 2.44 3.46 0.73
CA ALA A 106 2.61 4.91 0.79
C ALA A 106 4.09 5.31 0.86
N SER A 107 4.93 4.50 1.51
CA SER A 107 6.38 4.71 1.54
C SER A 107 7.00 4.56 0.14
N ILE A 108 6.59 3.54 -0.61
CA ILE A 108 6.95 3.36 -2.02
C ILE A 108 6.43 4.54 -2.87
N SER A 109 5.23 5.05 -2.56
CA SER A 109 4.64 6.19 -3.26
C SER A 109 5.42 7.49 -3.01
N GLN A 110 6.03 7.69 -1.84
CA GLN A 110 6.96 8.79 -1.59
C GLN A 110 8.19 8.69 -2.50
N VAL A 111 8.78 7.49 -2.64
CA VAL A 111 9.93 7.26 -3.53
C VAL A 111 9.54 7.48 -4.99
N PHE A 112 8.35 7.01 -5.39
CA PHE A 112 7.83 7.24 -6.75
C PHE A 112 7.64 8.73 -7.02
N ALA A 113 7.03 9.46 -6.12
CA ALA A 113 6.79 10.91 -6.26
C ALA A 113 8.10 11.71 -6.37
N ALA A 114 9.12 11.33 -5.61
CA ALA A 114 10.43 11.97 -5.67
C ALA A 114 11.16 11.71 -7.00
N ARG A 115 10.98 10.53 -7.61
CA ARG A 115 11.70 10.12 -8.83
C ARG A 115 10.93 10.40 -10.12
N TYR A 116 9.61 10.35 -10.07
CA TYR A 116 8.72 10.43 -11.23
C TYR A 116 7.59 11.45 -11.05
N PRO A 117 7.86 12.70 -10.60
CA PRO A 117 6.81 13.66 -10.27
C PRO A 117 5.88 13.99 -11.46
N SER A 118 6.41 13.94 -12.69
CA SER A 118 5.63 14.18 -13.91
C SER A 118 4.58 13.09 -14.20
N ARG A 119 4.66 11.93 -13.54
CA ARG A 119 3.70 10.83 -13.67
C ARG A 119 2.50 10.96 -12.72
N LEU A 120 2.46 12.04 -11.92
CA LEU A 120 1.43 12.26 -10.92
C LEU A 120 0.56 13.47 -11.27
N ARG A 121 -0.76 13.30 -11.18
CA ARG A 121 -1.72 14.41 -11.04
C ARG A 121 -1.86 14.81 -9.58
N SER A 122 -1.92 13.82 -8.69
CA SER A 122 -1.96 14.02 -7.24
C SER A 122 -1.31 12.84 -6.51
N LEU A 123 -0.97 13.07 -5.25
CA LEU A 123 -0.45 12.07 -4.32
C LEU A 123 -1.31 12.03 -3.07
N THR A 124 -1.68 10.85 -2.60
CA THR A 124 -2.31 10.65 -1.30
C THR A 124 -1.53 9.62 -0.49
N LEU A 125 -1.11 10.00 0.70
CA LEU A 125 -0.36 9.17 1.63
C LEU A 125 -1.17 8.91 2.88
N THR A 126 -1.25 7.65 3.30
CA THR A 126 -1.87 7.25 4.57
C THR A 126 -0.90 6.42 5.37
N ASN A 127 -0.95 6.49 6.68
CA ASN A 127 -0.10 5.78 7.65
C ASN A 127 1.03 4.96 7.04
N CYS A 128 2.29 5.43 7.19
CA CYS A 128 3.43 4.83 6.49
C CYS A 128 4.75 5.12 7.19
N GLU A 129 5.82 4.46 6.75
CA GLU A 129 7.19 4.80 7.10
C GLU A 129 7.56 6.18 6.54
N VAL A 130 8.21 6.99 7.35
CA VAL A 130 8.57 8.37 7.01
C VAL A 130 10.00 8.66 7.42
N HIS A 131 10.84 9.01 6.45
CA HIS A 131 12.21 9.47 6.66
C HIS A 131 13.00 8.50 7.57
N ASP A 132 13.42 8.95 8.77
CA ASP A 132 14.13 8.19 9.81
C ASP A 132 13.30 8.03 11.11
N LEU A 133 11.99 8.33 11.05
CA LEU A 133 11.07 8.24 12.19
C LEU A 133 10.60 6.80 12.50
N TRP A 134 11.32 5.80 12.01
CA TRP A 134 10.99 4.38 12.18
C TRP A 134 12.29 3.55 12.13
N PRO A 135 12.30 2.25 12.51
CA PRO A 135 11.17 1.56 13.16
C PRO A 135 11.00 1.99 14.61
N ASN A 136 9.77 2.07 15.06
CA ASN A 136 9.51 2.06 16.50
C ASN A 136 9.73 0.65 17.07
N ALA A 137 9.66 0.48 18.40
CA ALA A 137 9.92 -0.81 19.04
C ALA A 137 8.95 -1.92 18.60
N MET A 138 7.68 -1.57 18.35
CA MET A 138 6.66 -2.51 17.90
C MET A 138 6.95 -3.00 16.47
N LEU A 139 7.23 -2.09 15.57
CA LEU A 139 7.53 -2.42 14.18
C LEU A 139 8.83 -3.23 14.07
N LYS A 140 9.86 -2.87 14.88
CA LYS A 140 11.09 -3.67 14.95
C LYS A 140 10.82 -5.10 15.40
N ALA A 141 10.01 -5.30 16.43
CA ALA A 141 9.64 -6.64 16.89
C ALA A 141 8.88 -7.42 15.81
N ALA A 142 7.98 -6.76 15.05
CA ALA A 142 7.31 -7.39 13.92
C ALA A 142 8.31 -7.84 12.84
N PHE A 143 9.27 -6.99 12.45
CA PHE A 143 10.31 -7.37 11.49
C PHE A 143 11.16 -8.55 11.99
N ASP A 144 11.57 -8.55 13.28
CA ASP A 144 12.33 -9.65 13.87
C ASP A 144 11.50 -10.96 13.84
N GLN A 145 10.18 -10.88 14.08
CA GLN A 145 9.26 -12.04 13.98
C GLN A 145 9.15 -12.54 12.54
N PHE A 146 9.03 -11.67 11.55
CA PHE A 146 8.97 -12.07 10.14
C PHE A 146 10.31 -12.61 9.61
N ALA A 147 11.43 -12.29 10.27
CA ALA A 147 12.72 -12.91 9.97
C ALA A 147 12.78 -14.39 10.43
N ASP A 148 11.96 -14.80 11.40
CA ASP A 148 11.88 -16.19 11.86
C ASP A 148 11.21 -17.07 10.78
N PRO A 149 11.83 -18.17 10.32
CA PRO A 149 11.21 -19.11 9.38
C PRO A 149 9.87 -19.69 9.86
N ASN A 150 9.65 -19.79 11.16
CA ASN A 150 8.40 -20.30 11.74
C ASN A 150 7.20 -19.38 11.49
N VAL A 151 7.40 -18.12 11.13
CA VAL A 151 6.30 -17.20 10.77
C VAL A 151 5.43 -17.75 9.64
N ILE A 152 6.03 -18.50 8.71
CA ILE A 152 5.30 -19.08 7.57
C ILE A 152 4.26 -20.08 8.03
N GLU A 153 4.58 -20.90 9.03
CA GLU A 153 3.60 -21.84 9.60
C GLU A 153 2.49 -21.09 10.33
N GLY A 154 2.84 -20.05 11.10
CA GLY A 154 1.85 -19.18 11.73
C GLY A 154 0.90 -18.54 10.69
N MET A 155 1.41 -18.09 9.56
CA MET A 155 0.58 -17.53 8.48
C MET A 155 -0.31 -18.59 7.82
N ARG A 156 0.15 -19.84 7.66
CA ARG A 156 -0.71 -20.95 7.18
C ARG A 156 -1.88 -21.19 8.12
N LEU A 157 -1.61 -21.22 9.42
CA LEU A 157 -2.68 -21.33 10.43
C LEU A 157 -3.68 -20.17 10.35
N MET A 158 -3.23 -18.94 10.08
CA MET A 158 -4.12 -17.79 9.88
C MET A 158 -5.01 -17.91 8.63
N VAL A 159 -4.55 -18.60 7.58
CA VAL A 159 -5.39 -18.91 6.39
C VAL A 159 -6.52 -19.86 6.77
N GLU A 160 -6.24 -20.85 7.62
CA GLU A 160 -7.21 -21.86 8.02
C GLU A 160 -8.12 -21.40 9.19
N ALA A 161 -7.61 -20.50 10.05
CA ALA A 161 -8.27 -20.00 11.23
C ALA A 161 -8.30 -18.45 11.25
N PRO A 162 -9.25 -17.79 10.56
CA PRO A 162 -9.34 -16.33 10.48
C PRO A 162 -9.39 -15.60 11.83
N ALA A 163 -9.90 -16.25 12.89
CA ALA A 163 -9.88 -15.70 14.24
C ALA A 163 -8.46 -15.44 14.75
N MET A 164 -7.48 -16.30 14.39
CA MET A 164 -6.07 -16.08 14.72
C MET A 164 -5.51 -14.87 13.97
N ALA A 165 -5.88 -14.71 12.70
CA ALA A 165 -5.50 -13.54 11.92
C ALA A 165 -6.06 -12.25 12.55
N ARG A 166 -7.33 -12.21 12.96
CA ARG A 166 -7.92 -11.06 13.65
C ARG A 166 -7.15 -10.71 14.92
N GLN A 167 -6.83 -11.70 15.74
CA GLN A 167 -6.05 -11.47 16.95
C GLN A 167 -4.66 -10.91 16.65
N ALA A 168 -3.96 -11.46 15.66
CA ALA A 168 -2.63 -11.01 15.27
C ALA A 168 -2.63 -9.58 14.71
N PHE A 169 -3.70 -9.18 14.03
CA PHE A 169 -3.85 -7.86 13.40
C PHE A 169 -4.68 -6.86 14.22
N ALA A 170 -5.14 -7.20 15.42
CA ALA A 170 -5.96 -6.33 16.26
C ALA A 170 -5.29 -4.98 16.60
N SER A 171 -3.96 -4.92 16.64
CA SER A 171 -3.23 -3.67 16.90
C SER A 171 -3.26 -2.69 15.72
N VAL A 172 -3.45 -3.16 14.49
CA VAL A 172 -3.37 -2.37 13.26
C VAL A 172 -4.72 -2.08 12.59
N TYR A 173 -5.81 -2.68 13.08
CA TYR A 173 -7.20 -2.35 12.76
C TYR A 173 -7.88 -1.68 13.96
N GLU A 174 -8.83 -0.79 13.72
CA GLU A 174 -9.70 -0.22 14.77
C GLU A 174 -10.55 -1.33 15.39
N ASP A 175 -11.20 -2.11 14.53
CA ASP A 175 -12.00 -3.28 14.89
C ASP A 175 -11.81 -4.40 13.86
N ALA A 176 -10.87 -5.31 14.14
CA ALA A 176 -10.55 -6.41 13.23
C ALA A 176 -11.74 -7.37 12.98
N GLU A 177 -12.78 -7.34 13.83
CA GLU A 177 -14.00 -8.15 13.64
C GLU A 177 -14.82 -7.66 12.43
N ARG A 178 -14.64 -6.42 12.00
CA ARG A 178 -15.27 -5.89 10.78
C ARG A 178 -14.66 -6.43 9.50
N ILE A 179 -13.43 -6.97 9.57
CA ILE A 179 -12.74 -7.52 8.39
C ILE A 179 -13.28 -8.94 8.15
N PRO A 180 -13.85 -9.22 6.95
CA PRO A 180 -14.42 -10.53 6.67
C PRO A 180 -13.32 -11.61 6.59
N ASP A 181 -13.66 -12.86 6.95
CA ASP A 181 -12.75 -14.00 6.92
C ASP A 181 -12.06 -14.17 5.56
N GLU A 182 -12.82 -13.97 4.48
CA GLU A 182 -12.30 -14.07 3.13
C GLU A 182 -11.15 -13.09 2.84
N ALA A 183 -11.07 -11.96 3.56
CA ALA A 183 -10.00 -11.00 3.37
C ALA A 183 -8.67 -11.55 3.87
N PHE A 184 -8.62 -12.09 5.08
CA PHE A 184 -7.40 -12.68 5.63
C PHE A 184 -6.88 -13.83 4.76
N LYS A 185 -7.80 -14.69 4.30
CA LYS A 185 -7.45 -15.75 3.37
C LYS A 185 -6.87 -15.18 2.07
N THR A 186 -7.51 -14.16 1.49
CA THR A 186 -7.05 -13.51 0.27
C THR A 186 -5.66 -12.87 0.42
N TYR A 187 -5.33 -12.35 1.60
CA TYR A 187 -4.01 -11.76 1.86
C TYR A 187 -2.92 -12.81 2.05
N PHE A 188 -3.17 -13.85 2.85
CA PHE A 188 -2.10 -14.73 3.32
C PHE A 188 -1.91 -15.97 2.45
N GLU A 189 -2.97 -16.53 1.84
CA GLU A 189 -2.88 -17.72 1.00
C GLU A 189 -1.82 -17.58 -0.12
N PRO A 190 -1.76 -16.45 -0.88
CA PRO A 190 -0.72 -16.29 -1.89
C PRO A 190 0.70 -16.32 -1.33
N LEU A 191 0.92 -15.78 -0.13
CA LEU A 191 2.23 -15.63 0.49
C LEU A 191 2.82 -16.96 0.97
N VAL A 192 1.95 -17.91 1.32
CA VAL A 192 2.35 -19.23 1.83
C VAL A 192 2.14 -20.36 0.82
N SER A 193 1.70 -20.04 -0.41
CA SER A 193 1.37 -21.02 -1.45
C SER A 193 2.57 -21.81 -1.98
N SER A 194 3.79 -21.32 -1.80
CA SER A 194 5.03 -22.01 -2.14
C SER A 194 6.21 -21.44 -1.37
N ALA A 195 7.31 -22.21 -1.28
CA ALA A 195 8.55 -21.76 -0.64
C ALA A 195 9.09 -20.47 -1.30
N ALA A 196 9.01 -20.36 -2.62
CA ALA A 196 9.46 -19.17 -3.35
C ALA A 196 8.63 -17.93 -3.00
N ARG A 197 7.31 -18.07 -2.81
CA ARG A 197 6.42 -16.97 -2.38
C ARG A 197 6.72 -16.52 -0.95
N SER A 198 6.89 -17.49 -0.04
CA SER A 198 7.23 -17.20 1.34
C SER A 198 8.59 -16.50 1.45
N GLU A 199 9.58 -16.93 0.68
CA GLU A 199 10.89 -16.28 0.65
C GLU A 199 10.82 -14.86 0.05
N ALA A 200 10.06 -14.64 -1.01
CA ALA A 200 9.85 -13.32 -1.58
C ALA A 200 9.21 -12.36 -0.56
N MET A 201 8.17 -12.82 0.16
CA MET A 201 7.54 -12.06 1.25
C MET A 201 8.55 -11.67 2.34
N ARG A 202 9.37 -12.62 2.81
CA ARG A 202 10.40 -12.34 3.84
C ARG A 202 11.44 -11.34 3.35
N ARG A 203 11.84 -11.41 2.09
CA ARG A 203 12.77 -10.46 1.46
C ARG A 203 12.18 -9.07 1.29
N PHE A 204 10.87 -8.95 1.14
CA PHE A 204 10.19 -7.64 1.08
C PHE A 204 10.42 -6.85 2.38
N LEU A 205 10.37 -7.51 3.53
CA LEU A 205 10.60 -6.92 4.84
C LEU A 205 12.10 -6.73 5.18
N ASN A 206 12.88 -6.22 4.28
CA ASN A 206 14.28 -5.92 4.56
C ASN A 206 14.45 -4.47 5.00
N LEU A 207 14.84 -4.25 6.27
CA LEU A 207 15.10 -2.94 6.86
C LEU A 207 16.09 -2.08 6.04
N GLY A 208 17.00 -2.71 5.31
CA GLY A 208 17.93 -2.00 4.41
C GLY A 208 17.24 -1.23 3.30
N ASN A 209 16.03 -1.62 2.92
CA ASN A 209 15.26 -1.01 1.84
C ASN A 209 14.75 0.41 2.18
N LEU A 210 14.79 0.80 3.43
CA LEU A 210 14.16 2.01 3.95
C LEU A 210 15.11 3.21 4.00
N LYS A 211 16.42 2.98 3.88
CA LYS A 211 17.41 4.08 3.73
C LYS A 211 17.07 5.01 2.55
N VAL A 212 16.34 4.52 1.57
CA VAL A 212 15.89 5.34 0.44
C VAL A 212 14.99 6.48 0.90
N LEU A 213 14.19 6.32 1.98
CA LEU A 213 13.26 7.36 2.46
C LEU A 213 14.00 8.60 2.98
N THR A 214 15.15 8.44 3.62
CA THR A 214 15.98 9.59 4.01
C THR A 214 16.62 10.27 2.81
N SER A 215 17.04 9.48 1.81
CA SER A 215 17.75 10.00 0.63
C SER A 215 16.87 10.84 -0.30
N ILE A 216 15.55 10.65 -0.28
CA ILE A 216 14.61 11.39 -1.15
C ILE A 216 14.08 12.69 -0.52
N ALA A 217 14.44 13.01 0.72
CA ALA A 217 13.92 14.19 1.41
C ALA A 217 14.13 15.51 0.64
N PRO A 218 15.28 15.76 -0.01
CA PRO A 218 15.43 16.97 -0.85
C PRO A 218 14.42 17.05 -1.99
N GLN A 219 14.18 15.96 -2.69
CA GLN A 219 13.23 15.91 -3.82
C GLN A 219 11.79 16.09 -3.33
N LEU A 220 11.44 15.54 -2.16
CA LEU A 220 10.10 15.73 -1.56
C LEU A 220 9.84 17.20 -1.21
N ARG A 221 10.86 17.94 -0.72
CA ARG A 221 10.71 19.37 -0.43
C ARG A 221 10.44 20.19 -1.69
N GLU A 222 11.01 19.80 -2.81
CA GLU A 222 10.81 20.47 -4.09
C GLU A 222 9.55 20.02 -4.84
N LEU A 223 8.88 18.96 -4.36
CA LEU A 223 7.72 18.36 -5.02
C LEU A 223 6.58 19.40 -5.11
N LYS A 224 6.04 19.61 -6.32
CA LYS A 224 4.90 20.50 -6.57
C LYS A 224 3.59 19.77 -6.78
N VAL A 225 3.63 18.44 -6.83
CA VAL A 225 2.43 17.59 -6.99
C VAL A 225 1.49 17.82 -5.81
N PRO A 226 0.20 18.17 -6.06
CA PRO A 226 -0.78 18.31 -5.00
C PRO A 226 -0.83 17.05 -4.14
N THR A 227 -0.64 17.20 -2.83
CA THR A 227 -0.53 16.07 -1.92
C THR A 227 -1.56 16.18 -0.79
N LEU A 228 -2.28 15.09 -0.56
CA LEU A 228 -3.16 14.86 0.59
C LEU A 228 -2.49 13.88 1.55
N ILE A 229 -2.48 14.20 2.83
CA ILE A 229 -2.08 13.27 3.89
C ILE A 229 -3.32 12.95 4.70
N VAL A 230 -3.63 11.65 4.87
CA VAL A 230 -4.72 11.18 5.74
C VAL A 230 -4.11 10.20 6.73
N TRP A 231 -4.27 10.47 8.03
CA TRP A 231 -3.56 9.72 9.06
C TRP A 231 -4.49 9.31 10.19
N GLY A 232 -4.42 8.05 10.61
CA GLY A 232 -5.19 7.56 11.76
C GLY A 232 -4.61 8.08 13.08
N GLU A 233 -5.45 8.65 13.95
CA GLU A 233 -5.00 9.20 15.25
C GLU A 233 -4.61 8.10 16.25
N ALA A 234 -5.19 6.90 16.13
CA ALA A 234 -4.89 5.75 16.98
C ALA A 234 -3.79 4.85 16.40
N GLU A 235 -2.95 5.38 15.49
CA GLU A 235 -1.83 4.67 14.88
C GLU A 235 -0.82 4.20 15.94
N THR A 236 -0.39 2.94 15.83
CA THR A 236 0.54 2.32 16.77
C THR A 236 1.82 1.79 16.13
N ALA A 237 1.80 1.56 14.81
CA ALA A 237 2.95 1.04 14.07
C ALA A 237 3.96 2.15 13.71
N PHE A 238 3.48 3.37 13.45
CA PHE A 238 4.32 4.51 13.05
C PHE A 238 4.27 5.64 14.07
N ASP A 239 5.34 6.45 14.12
CA ASP A 239 5.43 7.60 15.01
C ASP A 239 4.38 8.66 14.64
N LEU A 240 3.65 9.16 15.63
CA LEU A 240 2.66 10.23 15.43
C LEU A 240 3.26 11.57 14.98
N LYS A 241 4.59 11.72 14.97
CA LYS A 241 5.29 12.84 14.32
C LYS A 241 5.35 12.70 12.81
N SER A 242 5.15 11.49 12.28
CA SER A 242 5.25 11.20 10.86
C SER A 242 4.34 12.05 9.97
N PRO A 243 3.04 12.22 10.25
CA PRO A 243 2.17 13.05 9.42
C PRO A 243 2.58 14.53 9.43
N GLN A 244 3.08 15.04 10.55
CA GLN A 244 3.58 16.41 10.62
C GLN A 244 4.88 16.55 9.84
N TRP A 245 5.80 15.58 9.94
CA TRP A 245 7.02 15.59 9.13
C TRP A 245 6.70 15.61 7.62
N LEU A 246 5.78 14.77 7.15
CA LEU A 246 5.34 14.76 5.75
C LEU A 246 4.78 16.12 5.34
N LYS A 247 3.92 16.72 6.18
CA LYS A 247 3.33 18.03 5.93
C LYS A 247 4.40 19.12 5.79
N ASP A 248 5.44 19.08 6.61
CA ASP A 248 6.48 20.11 6.65
C ASP A 248 7.56 19.90 5.57
N ASN A 249 7.70 18.68 5.04
CA ASN A 249 8.78 18.32 4.13
C ASN A 249 8.34 17.91 2.71
N ILE A 250 7.03 17.86 2.41
CA ILE A 250 6.55 17.68 1.05
C ILE A 250 6.00 19.01 0.53
N GLY A 251 6.68 19.60 -0.45
CA GLY A 251 6.36 20.96 -0.93
C GLY A 251 4.96 21.10 -1.55
N GLY A 252 4.35 20.01 -2.02
CA GLY A 252 3.02 19.99 -2.65
C GLY A 252 1.85 19.78 -1.70
N VAL A 253 2.06 19.62 -0.38
CA VAL A 253 0.97 19.30 0.56
C VAL A 253 -0.09 20.39 0.57
N LYS A 254 -1.33 20.00 0.36
CA LYS A 254 -2.53 20.84 0.41
C LYS A 254 -3.32 20.65 1.70
N ARG A 255 -3.40 19.42 2.18
CA ARG A 255 -4.19 19.08 3.39
C ARG A 255 -3.50 17.95 4.17
N LEU A 256 -3.57 18.04 5.49
CA LEU A 256 -3.36 16.94 6.44
C LEU A 256 -4.68 16.74 7.17
N ILE A 257 -5.20 15.51 7.15
CA ILE A 257 -6.45 15.12 7.82
C ILE A 257 -6.11 14.02 8.80
N MET A 258 -6.47 14.21 10.05
CA MET A 258 -6.38 13.20 11.10
C MET A 258 -7.74 12.49 11.22
N VAL A 259 -7.72 11.15 11.24
CA VAL A 259 -8.93 10.31 11.34
C VAL A 259 -9.05 9.80 12.78
N PRO A 260 -10.04 10.30 13.54
CA PRO A 260 -10.25 9.84 14.92
C PRO A 260 -10.47 8.32 14.99
N GLY A 261 -9.75 7.65 15.89
CA GLY A 261 -9.83 6.20 16.07
C GLY A 261 -9.13 5.36 14.99
N GLY A 262 -8.83 5.94 13.84
CA GLY A 262 -8.19 5.23 12.73
C GLY A 262 -6.82 4.68 13.09
N LYS A 263 -6.54 3.44 12.69
CA LYS A 263 -5.24 2.77 12.80
C LYS A 263 -4.64 2.54 11.41
N LEU A 264 -3.59 1.72 11.31
CA LEU A 264 -2.80 1.51 10.09
C LEU A 264 -3.65 1.20 8.85
N PHE A 265 -4.60 0.28 8.96
CA PHE A 265 -5.42 -0.16 7.83
C PHE A 265 -6.82 0.48 7.80
N PHE A 266 -6.99 1.67 8.42
CA PHE A 266 -8.27 2.39 8.38
C PHE A 266 -8.84 2.61 6.96
N PRO A 267 -8.04 2.73 5.88
CA PRO A 267 -8.61 2.86 4.54
C PRO A 267 -9.43 1.65 4.09
N GLU A 268 -9.08 0.45 4.58
CA GLU A 268 -9.84 -0.77 4.34
C GLU A 268 -11.11 -0.84 5.21
N GLU A 269 -11.01 -0.42 6.48
CA GLU A 269 -12.13 -0.44 7.43
C GLU A 269 -13.18 0.61 7.10
N HIS A 270 -12.74 1.77 6.62
CA HIS A 270 -13.58 2.93 6.33
C HIS A 270 -13.49 3.37 4.85
N PRO A 271 -13.78 2.46 3.89
CA PRO A 271 -13.59 2.75 2.47
C PRO A 271 -14.44 3.94 1.99
N LYS A 272 -15.66 4.12 2.53
CA LYS A 272 -16.52 5.26 2.19
C LYS A 272 -15.92 6.59 2.64
N LEU A 273 -15.36 6.65 3.86
CA LEU A 273 -14.66 7.84 4.35
C LEU A 273 -13.49 8.16 3.42
N MET A 274 -12.65 7.17 3.15
CA MET A 274 -11.50 7.35 2.27
C MET A 274 -11.91 7.82 0.88
N SER A 275 -12.95 7.23 0.31
CA SER A 275 -13.48 7.60 -1.01
C SER A 275 -14.02 9.03 -1.05
N VAL A 276 -14.71 9.49 -0.01
CA VAL A 276 -15.18 10.88 0.11
C VAL A 276 -13.99 11.85 0.16
N LEU A 277 -13.00 11.58 1.00
CA LEU A 277 -11.80 12.43 1.13
C LEU A 277 -11.02 12.55 -0.19
N LEU A 278 -10.87 11.43 -0.91
CA LEU A 278 -10.23 11.42 -2.23
C LEU A 278 -11.03 12.23 -3.25
N GLN A 279 -12.34 12.03 -3.33
CA GLN A 279 -13.20 12.78 -4.26
C GLN A 279 -13.21 14.28 -3.99
N GLU A 280 -13.28 14.70 -2.72
CA GLU A 280 -13.17 16.11 -2.33
C GLU A 280 -11.83 16.71 -2.74
N PHE A 281 -10.75 15.96 -2.46
CA PHE A 281 -9.40 16.39 -2.82
C PHE A 281 -9.25 16.55 -4.32
N TRP A 282 -9.59 15.53 -5.11
CA TRP A 282 -9.46 15.60 -6.57
C TRP A 282 -10.33 16.68 -7.20
N ARG A 283 -11.55 16.88 -6.69
CA ARG A 283 -12.41 18.01 -7.16
C ARG A 283 -11.81 19.38 -6.86
N SER A 284 -11.05 19.51 -5.79
CA SER A 284 -10.38 20.79 -5.45
C SER A 284 -9.19 21.13 -6.35
N LEU A 285 -8.77 20.19 -7.19
CA LEU A 285 -7.64 20.35 -8.12
C LEU A 285 -8.07 20.63 -9.56
N ALA A 286 -9.37 20.51 -9.86
CA ALA A 286 -9.96 20.64 -11.20
C ALA A 286 -10.11 22.12 -11.65
#